data_0b6e797e1d4d602110b5b7b2173d9d6d
#
_entry.id   0b6e797e1d4d602110b5b7b2173d9d6d
#
_cell.length_a   1.000
_cell.length_b   1.000
_cell.length_c   1.000
_cell.angle_alpha   90.00
_cell.angle_beta   90.00
_cell.angle_gamma   90.00
#
_symmetry.space_group_name_H-M   'P 1'
#
loop_
_entity.id
_entity.type
_entity.pdbx_description
1 polymer ?
#
loop_
_entity_poly.entity_id
_entity_poly.type
_entity_poly.pdbx_seq_one_letter_code
_entity_poly.pdbx_strand_id
1 'polypeptide(L)'
;MSVGKEVRQGARIGELPLVAGHPAIDLVNTVTPRLPVPDEDHLSTPGDLLVWARRAGIAVEAELAAVAGAWEAAPGAAARALSAVKEIRGSLETVLSWRLGLGNTAEVRQTLDFLARQWASAAGRTTLVVGGDNAGTAQLMTGTVPTLLVQDRVAMAVVDLLCHVDLSHLGMCDVEHGGCGWLFIDHSRNKKRKWCTMEDCGAEAKARRLTERRRRSAAAARG
;
A
#
# COMPACT_ATOMS: atom_id res chain seq x y z
N MET A 1 -1.06 -24.67 -9.67
CA MET A 1 -0.81 -23.32 -10.20
C MET A 1 -2.01 -22.48 -9.80
N SER A 2 -1.79 -21.30 -9.29
CA SER A 2 -2.74 -20.51 -8.50
C SER A 2 -3.25 -19.34 -9.34
N VAL A 3 -4.50 -19.40 -9.79
CA VAL A 3 -5.09 -18.39 -10.69
C VAL A 3 -5.10 -16.98 -10.06
N GLY A 4 -5.30 -16.85 -8.76
CA GLY A 4 -5.34 -15.55 -8.09
C GLY A 4 -3.97 -14.87 -7.91
N LYS A 5 -2.88 -15.64 -7.81
CA LYS A 5 -1.51 -15.13 -7.85
C LYS A 5 -1.10 -14.76 -9.28
N GLU A 6 -1.51 -15.56 -10.27
CA GLU A 6 -1.24 -15.29 -11.69
C GLU A 6 -1.96 -14.03 -12.20
N VAL A 7 -3.17 -13.74 -11.70
CA VAL A 7 -3.92 -12.51 -12.07
C VAL A 7 -3.22 -11.23 -11.58
N ARG A 8 -2.43 -11.30 -10.49
CA ARG A 8 -1.69 -10.14 -9.97
C ARG A 8 -0.25 -10.07 -10.46
N GLN A 9 0.38 -11.21 -10.75
CA GLN A 9 1.67 -11.26 -11.43
C GLN A 9 1.49 -10.78 -12.87
N GLY A 10 2.26 -9.76 -13.28
CA GLY A 10 2.14 -9.09 -14.57
C GLY A 10 0.98 -8.09 -14.67
N ALA A 11 0.18 -7.88 -13.61
CA ALA A 11 -0.83 -6.82 -13.58
C ALA A 11 -0.17 -5.44 -13.57
N ARG A 12 -0.67 -4.53 -14.41
CA ARG A 12 -0.21 -3.14 -14.37
C ARG A 12 -0.69 -2.46 -13.09
N ILE A 13 0.06 -1.47 -12.60
CA ILE A 13 -0.31 -0.69 -11.40
C ILE A 13 -1.75 -0.14 -11.47
N GLY A 14 -2.24 0.16 -12.68
CA GLY A 14 -3.62 0.59 -12.94
C GLY A 14 -4.70 -0.45 -12.66
N GLU A 15 -4.35 -1.72 -12.57
CA GLU A 15 -5.26 -2.87 -12.42
C GLU A 15 -5.26 -3.43 -10.99
N LEU A 16 -4.23 -3.10 -10.18
CA LEU A 16 -4.15 -3.59 -8.81
C LEU A 16 -5.35 -3.13 -7.97
N PRO A 17 -6.04 -4.00 -7.25
CA PRO A 17 -7.13 -3.60 -6.38
C PRO A 17 -6.61 -2.82 -5.16
N LEU A 18 -7.27 -1.72 -4.81
CA LEU A 18 -7.03 -0.96 -3.59
C LEU A 18 -7.98 -1.48 -2.51
N VAL A 19 -7.51 -2.38 -1.68
CA VAL A 19 -8.35 -3.19 -0.76
C VAL A 19 -7.89 -3.11 0.70
N ALA A 20 -6.85 -2.33 0.95
CA ALA A 20 -6.23 -2.27 2.26
C ALA A 20 -7.02 -1.44 3.29
N GLY A 21 -7.89 -0.54 2.82
CA GLY A 21 -8.66 0.36 3.69
C GLY A 21 -7.93 1.64 4.08
N HIS A 22 -6.68 1.82 3.61
CA HIS A 22 -5.92 3.05 3.78
C HIS A 22 -4.85 3.18 2.67
N PRO A 23 -4.66 4.38 2.04
CA PRO A 23 -3.75 4.55 0.91
C PRO A 23 -2.29 4.20 1.25
N ALA A 24 -1.82 4.45 2.46
CA ALA A 24 -0.48 4.08 2.86
C ALA A 24 -0.27 2.54 2.91
N ILE A 25 -1.30 1.76 3.25
CA ILE A 25 -1.24 0.29 3.19
C ILE A 25 -1.39 -0.18 1.75
N ASP A 26 -2.23 0.46 0.92
CA ASP A 26 -2.29 0.16 -0.51
C ASP A 26 -0.95 0.42 -1.21
N LEU A 27 -0.16 1.42 -0.76
CA LEU A 27 1.22 1.61 -1.21
C LEU A 27 2.10 0.41 -0.86
N VAL A 28 2.01 -0.09 0.36
CA VAL A 28 2.75 -1.29 0.79
C VAL A 28 2.37 -2.49 -0.08
N ASN A 29 1.11 -2.62 -0.50
CA ASN A 29 0.60 -3.69 -1.35
C ASN A 29 0.96 -3.55 -2.84
N THR A 30 1.71 -2.54 -3.25
CA THR A 30 2.25 -2.46 -4.62
C THR A 30 3.35 -3.48 -4.91
N VAL A 31 3.65 -4.37 -3.96
CA VAL A 31 4.54 -5.54 -4.13
C VAL A 31 3.71 -6.82 -4.01
N THR A 32 3.89 -7.77 -4.95
CA THR A 32 3.10 -9.01 -5.02
C THR A 32 3.95 -10.20 -5.51
N PRO A 33 3.80 -11.40 -4.91
CA PRO A 33 3.33 -11.62 -3.55
C PRO A 33 4.30 -11.03 -2.54
N ARG A 34 3.84 -10.72 -1.32
CA ARG A 34 4.73 -10.19 -0.29
C ARG A 34 5.56 -11.27 0.39
N LEU A 35 4.98 -12.43 0.56
CA LEU A 35 5.58 -13.55 1.24
C LEU A 35 5.42 -14.83 0.41
N PRO A 36 6.36 -15.76 0.51
CA PRO A 36 7.57 -15.76 1.36
C PRO A 36 8.68 -14.81 0.88
N VAL A 37 8.70 -14.43 -0.40
CA VAL A 37 9.68 -13.50 -1.01
C VAL A 37 8.93 -12.56 -1.94
N PRO A 38 9.15 -11.24 -1.88
CA PRO A 38 8.62 -10.30 -2.85
C PRO A 38 9.07 -10.68 -4.27
N ASP A 39 8.13 -10.77 -5.21
CA ASP A 39 8.40 -11.24 -6.57
C ASP A 39 8.30 -10.09 -7.58
N GLU A 40 7.26 -9.26 -7.47
CA GLU A 40 6.98 -8.19 -8.42
C GLU A 40 6.73 -6.86 -7.70
N ASP A 41 7.46 -5.82 -8.09
CA ASP A 41 7.24 -4.43 -7.67
C ASP A 41 6.51 -3.66 -8.77
N HIS A 42 5.23 -3.40 -8.58
CA HIS A 42 4.37 -2.71 -9.54
C HIS A 42 4.63 -1.20 -9.66
N LEU A 43 5.46 -0.61 -8.78
CA LEU A 43 5.97 0.75 -8.92
C LEU A 43 7.34 0.73 -9.63
N SER A 44 7.38 0.37 -10.89
CA SER A 44 8.62 0.20 -11.66
C SER A 44 9.11 1.51 -12.26
N THR A 45 8.22 2.41 -12.60
CA THR A 45 8.52 3.69 -13.26
C THR A 45 7.88 4.88 -12.52
N PRO A 46 8.38 6.11 -12.72
CA PRO A 46 7.70 7.31 -12.23
C PRO A 46 6.26 7.45 -12.74
N GLY A 47 5.95 6.97 -13.95
CA GLY A 47 4.60 6.92 -14.49
C GLY A 47 3.67 6.03 -13.66
N ASP A 48 4.17 4.87 -13.19
CA ASP A 48 3.41 3.99 -12.30
C ASP A 48 3.07 4.69 -10.98
N LEU A 49 3.99 5.50 -10.46
CA LEU A 49 3.76 6.27 -9.26
C LEU A 49 2.62 7.29 -9.43
N LEU A 50 2.54 7.98 -10.58
CA LEU A 50 1.44 8.90 -10.87
C LEU A 50 0.10 8.17 -11.00
N VAL A 51 0.09 7.03 -11.70
CA VAL A 51 -1.12 6.18 -11.82
C VAL A 51 -1.60 5.71 -10.45
N TRP A 52 -0.68 5.21 -9.61
CA TRP A 52 -1.02 4.81 -8.26
C TRP A 52 -1.54 5.98 -7.42
N ALA A 53 -0.85 7.12 -7.43
CA ALA A 53 -1.21 8.31 -6.65
C ALA A 53 -2.62 8.82 -6.97
N ARG A 54 -3.01 8.80 -8.27
CA ARG A 54 -4.37 9.12 -8.70
C ARG A 54 -5.39 8.14 -8.12
N ARG A 55 -5.14 6.84 -8.28
CA ARG A 55 -6.08 5.80 -7.86
C ARG A 55 -6.25 5.72 -6.34
N ALA A 56 -5.16 5.92 -5.61
CA ALA A 56 -5.15 5.94 -4.14
C ALA A 56 -5.68 7.25 -3.54
N GLY A 57 -6.10 8.23 -4.38
CA GLY A 57 -6.60 9.52 -3.91
C GLY A 57 -5.53 10.43 -3.29
N ILE A 58 -4.25 10.18 -3.57
CA ILE A 58 -3.13 11.02 -3.09
C ILE A 58 -3.14 12.37 -3.79
N ALA A 59 -3.48 12.41 -5.08
CA ALA A 59 -3.55 13.64 -5.86
C ALA A 59 -4.61 13.53 -6.97
N VAL A 60 -5.17 14.67 -7.36
CA VAL A 60 -6.11 14.75 -8.48
C VAL A 60 -5.38 14.92 -9.81
N GLU A 61 -6.08 14.67 -10.92
CA GLU A 61 -5.49 14.65 -12.27
C GLU A 61 -4.73 15.94 -12.62
N ALA A 62 -5.30 17.11 -12.30
CA ALA A 62 -4.67 18.40 -12.60
C ALA A 62 -3.35 18.59 -11.83
N GLU A 63 -3.26 18.14 -10.59
CA GLU A 63 -2.04 18.17 -9.79
C GLU A 63 -0.99 17.22 -10.36
N LEU A 64 -1.40 16.02 -10.77
CA LEU A 64 -0.48 15.03 -11.36
C LEU A 64 0.05 15.48 -12.71
N ALA A 65 -0.73 16.19 -13.51
CA ALA A 65 -0.25 16.83 -14.73
C ALA A 65 0.83 17.90 -14.43
N ALA A 66 0.63 18.73 -13.38
CA ALA A 66 1.64 19.68 -12.93
C ALA A 66 2.91 19.00 -12.41
N VAL A 67 2.77 17.85 -11.70
CA VAL A 67 3.91 17.03 -11.25
C VAL A 67 4.69 16.50 -12.44
N ALA A 68 4.02 15.93 -13.45
CA ALA A 68 4.65 15.39 -14.64
C ALA A 68 5.46 16.47 -15.39
N GLY A 69 4.86 17.64 -15.62
CA GLY A 69 5.55 18.77 -16.25
C GLY A 69 6.74 19.29 -15.43
N ALA A 70 6.62 19.32 -14.09
CA ALA A 70 7.72 19.70 -13.23
C ALA A 70 8.87 18.67 -13.23
N TRP A 71 8.56 17.39 -13.34
CA TRP A 71 9.57 16.33 -13.48
C TRP A 71 10.29 16.38 -14.82
N GLU A 72 9.58 16.69 -15.90
CA GLU A 72 10.19 16.90 -17.22
C GLU A 72 11.17 18.10 -17.22
N ALA A 73 10.81 19.17 -16.52
CA ALA A 73 11.64 20.37 -16.40
C ALA A 73 12.85 20.21 -15.47
N ALA A 74 12.88 19.21 -14.59
CA ALA A 74 13.91 19.01 -13.57
C ALA A 74 14.58 17.62 -13.70
N PRO A 75 15.75 17.52 -14.35
CA PRO A 75 16.44 16.24 -14.58
C PRO A 75 16.60 15.41 -13.29
N GLY A 76 16.17 14.15 -13.35
CA GLY A 76 16.23 13.19 -12.25
C GLY A 76 15.19 13.38 -11.15
N ALA A 77 14.32 14.40 -11.21
CA ALA A 77 13.30 14.62 -10.17
C ALA A 77 12.32 13.46 -10.08
N ALA A 78 11.86 12.94 -11.19
CA ALA A 78 10.97 11.78 -11.27
C ALA A 78 11.56 10.52 -10.63
N ALA A 79 12.82 10.20 -10.91
CA ALA A 79 13.52 9.06 -10.34
C ALA A 79 13.72 9.24 -8.82
N ARG A 80 14.07 10.45 -8.37
CA ARG A 80 14.19 10.74 -6.94
C ARG A 80 12.87 10.61 -6.20
N ALA A 81 11.77 11.07 -6.79
CA ALA A 81 10.44 10.94 -6.21
C ALA A 81 10.02 9.46 -6.07
N LEU A 82 10.25 8.65 -7.11
CA LEU A 82 9.97 7.21 -7.06
C LEU A 82 10.82 6.52 -5.98
N SER A 83 12.13 6.81 -5.91
CA SER A 83 13.02 6.25 -4.89
C SER A 83 12.56 6.61 -3.48
N ALA A 84 12.27 7.90 -3.22
CA ALA A 84 11.79 8.35 -1.93
C ALA A 84 10.49 7.68 -1.49
N VAL A 85 9.53 7.51 -2.41
CA VAL A 85 8.28 6.82 -2.10
C VAL A 85 8.52 5.33 -1.82
N LYS A 86 9.42 4.67 -2.55
CA LYS A 86 9.80 3.27 -2.28
C LYS A 86 10.48 3.11 -0.91
N GLU A 87 11.34 4.06 -0.52
CA GLU A 87 11.96 4.05 0.81
C GLU A 87 10.93 4.23 1.94
N ILE A 88 9.98 5.18 1.77
CA ILE A 88 8.85 5.35 2.71
C ILE A 88 8.02 4.06 2.77
N ARG A 89 7.72 3.45 1.63
CA ARG A 89 6.98 2.18 1.54
C ARG A 89 7.66 1.06 2.31
N GLY A 90 8.95 0.83 2.08
CA GLY A 90 9.73 -0.21 2.77
C GLY A 90 9.82 0.04 4.26
N SER A 91 9.98 1.31 4.66
CA SER A 91 9.98 1.71 6.06
C SER A 91 8.63 1.45 6.73
N LEU A 92 7.52 1.80 6.08
CA LEU A 92 6.20 1.51 6.59
C LEU A 92 5.96 0.00 6.70
N GLU A 93 6.39 -0.77 5.70
CA GLU A 93 6.30 -2.24 5.75
C GLU A 93 6.98 -2.82 6.98
N THR A 94 8.19 -2.35 7.31
CA THR A 94 8.93 -2.77 8.52
C THR A 94 8.10 -2.52 9.78
N VAL A 95 7.48 -1.34 9.91
CA VAL A 95 6.63 -1.00 11.07
C VAL A 95 5.39 -1.90 11.13
N LEU A 96 4.70 -2.10 10.01
CA LEU A 96 3.48 -2.91 9.97
C LEU A 96 3.78 -4.41 10.19
N SER A 97 4.89 -4.91 9.67
CA SER A 97 5.38 -6.28 9.93
C SER A 97 5.67 -6.49 11.41
N TRP A 98 6.36 -5.54 12.05
CA TRP A 98 6.57 -5.58 13.49
C TRP A 98 5.26 -5.59 14.28
N ARG A 99 4.29 -4.76 13.89
CA ARG A 99 2.95 -4.73 14.51
C ARG A 99 2.24 -6.08 14.43
N LEU A 100 2.51 -6.87 13.40
CA LEU A 100 2.02 -8.25 13.20
C LEU A 100 2.87 -9.32 13.93
N GLY A 101 3.91 -8.92 14.65
CA GLY A 101 4.82 -9.86 15.34
C GLY A 101 5.87 -10.50 14.42
N LEU A 102 6.08 -9.95 13.20
CA LEU A 102 6.98 -10.50 12.20
C LEU A 102 8.34 -9.75 12.10
N GLY A 103 8.58 -8.75 12.95
CA GLY A 103 9.72 -7.84 12.83
C GLY A 103 10.54 -7.68 14.11
N ASN A 104 11.63 -6.90 13.99
CA ASN A 104 12.57 -6.61 15.07
C ASN A 104 12.35 -5.20 15.64
N THR A 105 12.24 -5.09 16.98
CA THR A 105 11.98 -3.81 17.67
C THR A 105 13.12 -2.78 17.49
N ALA A 106 14.37 -3.20 17.37
CA ALA A 106 15.48 -2.26 17.18
C ALA A 106 15.43 -1.59 15.80
N GLU A 107 15.09 -2.35 14.76
CA GLU A 107 14.92 -1.87 13.40
C GLU A 107 13.75 -0.88 13.29
N VAL A 108 12.63 -1.19 13.93
CA VAL A 108 11.43 -0.34 13.94
C VAL A 108 11.71 1.06 14.49
N ARG A 109 12.54 1.18 15.53
CA ARG A 109 12.85 2.50 16.10
C ARG A 109 13.55 3.41 15.08
N GLN A 110 14.56 2.89 14.39
CA GLN A 110 15.26 3.65 13.33
C GLN A 110 14.34 4.01 12.17
N THR A 111 13.46 3.07 11.83
CA THR A 111 12.46 3.24 10.77
C THR A 111 11.44 4.33 11.13
N LEU A 112 10.96 4.37 12.36
CA LEU A 112 10.06 5.43 12.83
C LEU A 112 10.73 6.79 12.81
N ASP A 113 12.01 6.89 13.19
CA ASP A 113 12.78 8.14 13.09
C ASP A 113 12.92 8.62 11.64
N PHE A 114 13.11 7.69 10.69
CA PHE A 114 13.13 8.03 9.27
C PHE A 114 11.77 8.57 8.81
N LEU A 115 10.67 7.85 9.10
CA LEU A 115 9.32 8.26 8.71
C LEU A 115 8.93 9.62 9.33
N ALA A 116 9.32 9.88 10.58
CA ALA A 116 9.12 11.16 11.24
C ALA A 116 9.86 12.31 10.52
N ARG A 117 11.09 12.09 10.05
CA ARG A 117 11.82 13.08 9.25
C ARG A 117 11.16 13.35 7.91
N GLN A 118 10.65 12.32 7.22
CA GLN A 118 9.92 12.50 5.96
C GLN A 118 8.67 13.36 6.18
N TRP A 119 7.90 13.03 7.22
CA TRP A 119 6.74 13.81 7.61
C TRP A 119 7.09 15.26 7.97
N ALA A 120 8.11 15.51 8.79
CA ALA A 120 8.53 16.85 9.20
C ALA A 120 8.93 17.70 7.97
N SER A 121 9.61 17.09 7.00
CA SER A 121 9.96 17.72 5.74
C SER A 121 8.72 18.09 4.91
N ALA A 122 7.73 17.21 4.83
CA ALA A 122 6.46 17.45 4.16
C ALA A 122 5.64 18.53 4.88
N ALA A 123 5.56 18.46 6.21
CA ALA A 123 4.89 19.44 7.05
C ALA A 123 5.49 20.86 6.90
N GLY A 124 6.81 20.95 6.79
CA GLY A 124 7.50 22.23 6.53
C GLY A 124 7.17 22.88 5.17
N ARG A 125 6.59 22.10 4.23
CA ARG A 125 6.10 22.56 2.92
C ARG A 125 4.58 22.61 2.84
N THR A 126 3.89 22.50 3.98
CA THR A 126 2.43 22.55 4.08
C THR A 126 1.98 23.97 4.42
N THR A 127 0.92 24.44 3.78
CA THR A 127 0.33 25.76 4.04
C THR A 127 -1.12 25.60 4.54
N LEU A 128 -1.58 26.58 5.30
CA LEU A 128 -2.99 26.72 5.65
C LEU A 128 -3.67 27.61 4.62
N VAL A 129 -4.76 27.14 4.04
CA VAL A 129 -5.56 27.89 3.07
C VAL A 129 -6.96 28.05 3.63
N VAL A 130 -7.48 29.29 3.59
CA VAL A 130 -8.89 29.60 3.94
C VAL A 130 -9.59 29.97 2.65
N GLY A 131 -10.69 29.31 2.35
CA GLY A 131 -11.50 29.58 1.16
C GLY A 131 -12.15 28.34 0.56
N GLY A 132 -12.93 28.52 -0.50
CA GLY A 132 -13.73 27.47 -1.15
C GLY A 132 -15.08 27.25 -0.48
N ASP A 133 -15.72 26.13 -0.79
CA ASP A 133 -17.08 25.79 -0.31
C ASP A 133 -17.18 25.59 1.21
N ASN A 134 -16.04 25.54 1.91
CA ASN A 134 -15.95 25.46 3.38
C ASN A 134 -15.61 26.83 4.00
N ALA A 135 -16.34 27.87 3.63
CA ALA A 135 -16.18 29.20 4.21
C ALA A 135 -16.24 29.13 5.75
N GLY A 136 -15.11 29.38 6.41
CA GLY A 136 -14.99 29.37 7.88
C GLY A 136 -14.03 28.33 8.46
N THR A 137 -13.51 27.41 7.67
CA THR A 137 -12.48 26.46 8.12
C THR A 137 -11.20 26.58 7.31
N ALA A 138 -10.04 26.46 7.98
CA ALA A 138 -8.76 26.38 7.30
C ALA A 138 -8.50 24.93 6.86
N GLN A 139 -7.88 24.75 5.70
CA GLN A 139 -7.45 23.45 5.18
C GLN A 139 -5.93 23.40 5.08
N LEU A 140 -5.36 22.25 5.43
CA LEU A 140 -3.95 21.98 5.21
C LEU A 140 -3.72 21.61 3.74
N MET A 141 -2.94 22.39 3.03
CA MET A 141 -2.50 22.12 1.67
C MET A 141 -1.07 21.61 1.68
N THR A 142 -0.90 20.29 1.58
CA THR A 142 0.40 19.62 1.50
C THR A 142 0.79 19.39 0.04
N GLY A 143 2.08 19.46 -0.27
CA GLY A 143 2.60 19.20 -1.61
C GLY A 143 2.55 20.45 -2.50
N THR A 144 2.87 21.63 -1.94
CA THR A 144 2.93 22.90 -2.69
C THR A 144 4.09 22.97 -3.69
N VAL A 145 5.08 22.07 -3.59
CA VAL A 145 6.19 21.93 -4.55
C VAL A 145 5.87 20.76 -5.49
N PRO A 146 5.55 20.99 -6.77
CA PRO A 146 5.08 19.93 -7.67
C PRO A 146 6.03 18.75 -7.78
N THR A 147 7.35 18.94 -7.82
CA THR A 147 8.32 17.84 -7.89
C THR A 147 8.32 16.93 -6.65
N LEU A 148 7.80 17.38 -5.51
CA LEU A 148 7.77 16.70 -4.23
C LEU A 148 6.35 16.31 -3.78
N LEU A 149 5.30 16.75 -4.50
CA LEU A 149 3.90 16.63 -4.09
C LEU A 149 3.53 15.19 -3.67
N VAL A 150 3.85 14.20 -4.51
CA VAL A 150 3.44 12.82 -4.25
C VAL A 150 4.15 12.27 -3.02
N GLN A 151 5.48 12.45 -2.88
CA GLN A 151 6.22 11.97 -1.71
C GLN A 151 5.80 12.67 -0.42
N ASP A 152 5.50 13.97 -0.47
CA ASP A 152 5.03 14.73 0.71
C ASP A 152 3.68 14.21 1.19
N ARG A 153 2.73 14.00 0.29
CA ARG A 153 1.41 13.47 0.63
C ARG A 153 1.46 12.01 1.08
N VAL A 154 2.36 11.21 0.52
CA VAL A 154 2.62 9.85 1.01
C VAL A 154 3.15 9.88 2.45
N ALA A 155 4.12 10.77 2.75
CA ALA A 155 4.64 10.90 4.12
C ALA A 155 3.55 11.33 5.11
N MET A 156 2.65 12.24 4.71
CA MET A 156 1.49 12.62 5.53
C MET A 156 0.53 11.46 5.74
N ALA A 157 0.21 10.70 4.69
CA ALA A 157 -0.68 9.54 4.77
C ALA A 157 -0.10 8.42 5.66
N VAL A 158 1.21 8.24 5.66
CA VAL A 158 1.88 7.28 6.56
C VAL A 158 1.71 7.67 8.03
N VAL A 159 1.93 8.95 8.36
CA VAL A 159 1.75 9.42 9.75
C VAL A 159 0.28 9.40 10.14
N ASP A 160 -0.63 9.75 9.23
CA ASP A 160 -2.08 9.61 9.47
C ASP A 160 -2.44 8.16 9.83
N LEU A 161 -1.97 7.18 9.06
CA LEU A 161 -2.15 5.77 9.37
C LEU A 161 -1.63 5.39 10.75
N LEU A 162 -0.39 5.78 11.06
CA LEU A 162 0.27 5.35 12.30
C LEU A 162 -0.29 6.02 13.55
N CYS A 163 -0.84 7.23 13.43
CA CYS A 163 -1.33 8.02 14.56
C CYS A 163 -2.85 7.95 14.75
N HIS A 164 -3.62 7.77 13.68
CA HIS A 164 -5.07 7.94 13.74
C HIS A 164 -5.87 6.68 13.38
N VAL A 165 -5.24 5.67 12.79
CA VAL A 165 -5.92 4.41 12.46
C VAL A 165 -5.64 3.35 13.53
N ASP A 166 -6.69 2.66 13.96
CA ASP A 166 -6.55 1.55 14.91
C ASP A 166 -5.90 0.32 14.24
N LEU A 167 -4.60 0.19 14.42
CA LEU A 167 -3.80 -0.92 13.91
C LEU A 167 -4.00 -2.24 14.69
N SER A 168 -4.87 -2.29 15.71
CA SER A 168 -5.27 -3.57 16.32
C SER A 168 -6.05 -4.46 15.35
N HIS A 169 -6.61 -3.86 14.31
CA HIS A 169 -7.34 -4.52 13.23
C HIS A 169 -6.50 -4.72 11.94
N LEU A 170 -5.20 -4.47 12.01
CA LEU A 170 -4.31 -4.79 10.89
C LEU A 170 -4.26 -6.31 10.71
N GLY A 171 -4.54 -6.75 9.49
CA GLY A 171 -4.47 -8.14 9.07
C GLY A 171 -3.54 -8.34 7.89
N MET A 172 -3.13 -9.58 7.69
CA MET A 172 -2.35 -10.02 6.52
C MET A 172 -3.10 -11.15 5.82
N CYS A 173 -3.11 -11.12 4.50
CA CYS A 173 -3.70 -12.17 3.68
C CYS A 173 -2.97 -13.50 3.94
N ASP A 174 -3.74 -14.53 4.33
CA ASP A 174 -3.27 -15.78 4.92
C ASP A 174 -2.38 -16.59 3.94
N VAL A 175 -1.06 -16.43 4.07
CA VAL A 175 -0.05 -17.04 3.21
C VAL A 175 -0.01 -18.55 3.39
N GLU A 176 -0.20 -19.07 4.61
CA GLU A 176 -0.18 -20.51 4.90
C GLU A 176 -1.27 -21.27 4.12
N HIS A 177 -2.38 -20.60 3.89
CA HIS A 177 -3.49 -21.16 3.10
C HIS A 177 -3.52 -20.65 1.65
N GLY A 178 -2.43 -20.04 1.18
CA GLY A 178 -2.27 -19.64 -0.22
C GLY A 178 -2.62 -18.20 -0.54
N GLY A 179 -2.80 -17.34 0.46
CA GLY A 179 -2.94 -15.90 0.26
C GLY A 179 -1.66 -15.22 -0.23
N CYS A 180 -1.78 -13.96 -0.60
CA CYS A 180 -0.71 -13.17 -1.21
C CYS A 180 0.15 -12.39 -0.20
N GLY A 181 -0.17 -12.41 1.10
CA GLY A 181 0.55 -11.64 2.12
C GLY A 181 0.24 -10.13 2.13
N TRP A 182 -0.69 -9.64 1.33
CA TRP A 182 -1.10 -8.24 1.36
C TRP A 182 -1.73 -7.86 2.69
N LEU A 183 -1.45 -6.64 3.12
CA LEU A 183 -1.96 -6.08 4.37
C LEU A 183 -3.31 -5.39 4.16
N PHE A 184 -4.13 -5.35 5.20
CA PHE A 184 -5.42 -4.66 5.19
C PHE A 184 -5.87 -4.30 6.60
N ILE A 185 -6.71 -3.28 6.75
CA ILE A 185 -7.47 -3.04 7.97
C ILE A 185 -8.76 -3.86 7.89
N ASP A 186 -9.00 -4.68 8.90
CA ASP A 186 -10.22 -5.48 8.98
C ASP A 186 -11.39 -4.66 9.50
N HIS A 187 -12.19 -4.13 8.60
CA HIS A 187 -13.44 -3.43 8.90
C HIS A 187 -14.64 -4.38 9.01
N SER A 188 -14.45 -5.70 8.88
CA SER A 188 -15.54 -6.66 8.97
C SER A 188 -16.16 -6.65 10.37
N ARG A 189 -17.46 -6.98 10.45
CA ARG A 189 -18.22 -6.98 11.71
C ARG A 189 -17.59 -7.85 12.79
N ASN A 190 -17.02 -8.99 12.42
CA ASN A 190 -16.49 -9.99 13.35
C ASN A 190 -14.96 -9.93 13.49
N LYS A 191 -14.26 -9.01 12.80
CA LYS A 191 -12.80 -8.87 12.80
C LYS A 191 -12.07 -10.21 12.55
N LYS A 192 -12.57 -10.99 11.58
CA LYS A 192 -12.06 -12.34 11.22
C LYS A 192 -11.73 -12.46 9.73
N ARG A 193 -11.51 -11.35 9.04
CA ARG A 193 -11.08 -11.33 7.64
C ARG A 193 -9.72 -12.02 7.51
N LYS A 194 -9.64 -13.04 6.66
CA LYS A 194 -8.41 -13.81 6.38
C LYS A 194 -7.77 -13.45 5.05
N TRP A 195 -8.53 -12.90 4.12
CA TRP A 195 -8.13 -12.66 2.74
C TRP A 195 -8.21 -11.18 2.41
N CYS A 196 -7.27 -10.70 1.59
CA CYS A 196 -7.32 -9.31 1.10
C CYS A 196 -8.57 -9.05 0.25
N THR A 197 -9.06 -10.06 -0.49
CA THR A 197 -10.37 -10.08 -1.15
C THR A 197 -10.96 -11.47 -1.07
N MET A 198 -12.29 -11.57 -1.07
CA MET A 198 -12.97 -12.87 -1.13
C MET A 198 -13.04 -13.40 -2.57
N GLU A 199 -13.07 -12.49 -3.55
CA GLU A 199 -13.19 -12.79 -4.97
C GLU A 199 -11.90 -13.41 -5.54
N ASP A 200 -10.74 -13.00 -5.01
CA ASP A 200 -9.43 -13.53 -5.43
C ASP A 200 -8.90 -14.58 -4.45
N CYS A 201 -8.12 -14.14 -3.46
CA CYS A 201 -7.43 -15.05 -2.53
C CYS A 201 -8.41 -15.96 -1.76
N GLY A 202 -9.59 -15.46 -1.41
CA GLY A 202 -10.62 -16.26 -0.74
C GLY A 202 -11.21 -17.36 -1.63
N ALA A 203 -11.53 -17.04 -2.88
CA ALA A 203 -12.04 -17.99 -3.86
C ALA A 203 -11.02 -19.08 -4.18
N GLU A 204 -9.74 -18.68 -4.35
CA GLU A 204 -8.64 -19.59 -4.58
C GLU A 204 -8.43 -20.57 -3.41
N ALA A 205 -8.40 -20.07 -2.18
CA ALA A 205 -8.28 -20.92 -1.00
C ALA A 205 -9.42 -21.92 -0.89
N LYS A 206 -10.64 -21.51 -1.24
CA LYS A 206 -11.82 -22.41 -1.30
C LYS A 206 -11.64 -23.50 -2.37
N ALA A 207 -11.17 -23.14 -3.55
CA ALA A 207 -10.94 -24.09 -4.65
C ALA A 207 -9.86 -25.13 -4.26
N ARG A 208 -8.76 -24.71 -3.64
CA ARG A 208 -7.71 -25.62 -3.13
C ARG A 208 -8.25 -26.60 -2.11
N ARG A 209 -8.98 -26.14 -1.09
CA ARG A 209 -9.59 -27.02 -0.08
C ARG A 209 -10.51 -28.05 -0.69
N LEU A 210 -11.29 -27.66 -1.71
CA LEU A 210 -12.18 -28.61 -2.41
C LEU A 210 -11.38 -29.67 -3.15
N THR A 211 -10.31 -29.30 -3.84
CA THR A 211 -9.42 -30.21 -4.56
C THR A 211 -8.72 -31.17 -3.62
N GLU A 212 -8.19 -30.69 -2.50
CA GLU A 212 -7.56 -31.52 -1.47
C GLU A 212 -8.54 -32.53 -0.87
N ARG A 213 -9.77 -32.08 -0.55
CA ARG A 213 -10.82 -32.98 -0.05
C ARG A 213 -11.15 -34.09 -1.05
N ARG A 214 -11.29 -33.76 -2.34
CA ARG A 214 -11.52 -34.74 -3.41
C ARG A 214 -10.38 -35.74 -3.54
N ARG A 215 -9.13 -35.28 -3.45
CA ARG A 215 -7.94 -36.17 -3.48
C ARG A 215 -7.93 -37.15 -2.29
N ARG A 216 -8.20 -36.63 -1.07
CA ARG A 216 -8.28 -37.50 0.14
C ARG A 216 -9.38 -38.53 0.02
N SER A 217 -10.56 -38.16 -0.44
CA SER A 217 -11.68 -39.11 -0.65
C SER A 217 -11.34 -40.17 -1.71
N ALA A 218 -10.67 -39.76 -2.81
CA ALA A 218 -10.27 -40.72 -3.85
C ALA A 218 -9.14 -41.67 -3.38
N ALA A 219 -8.25 -41.23 -2.49
CA ALA A 219 -7.21 -42.07 -1.89
C ALA A 219 -7.84 -43.08 -0.92
N ALA A 220 -8.78 -42.65 -0.08
CA ALA A 220 -9.50 -43.52 0.84
C ALA A 220 -10.40 -44.59 0.16
N ALA A 221 -10.85 -44.33 -1.07
CA ALA A 221 -11.67 -45.27 -1.85
C ALA A 221 -10.82 -46.34 -2.59
N ARG A 222 -9.49 -46.24 -2.58
CA ARG A 222 -8.54 -47.14 -3.25
C ARG A 222 -7.76 -48.04 -2.29
N GLY A 223 -7.87 -47.83 -0.98
CA GLY A 223 -7.28 -48.66 0.09
C GLY A 223 -8.34 -49.42 0.82
#